data_76e674c0f75f3e277d62b35751a436de
#
_entry.id   76e674c0f75f3e277d62b35751a436de
#
_cell.length_a   1.000
_cell.length_b   1.000
_cell.length_c   1.000
_cell.angle_alpha   90.00
_cell.angle_beta   90.00
_cell.angle_gamma   90.00
#
_symmetry.space_group_name_H-M   'P 1'
#
loop_
_entity.id
_entity.type
_entity.pdbx_description
1 polymer ?
#
loop_
_entity_poly.entity_id
_entity_poly.type
_entity_poly.pdbx_seq_one_letter_code
_entity_poly.pdbx_strand_id
1 'polypeptide(L)'
;VEPYISKQWFVKKEAAQKAIAKVNDGELRFFPPQWINNYNAWMRELKDWCISRQLWWGHRIPVWYCQCGEKVAAESENPTCPKCHKMITKQDEDVLDTWFSSGLWAFSTLGWGNGDTQAQSSLYDDTDLATFYPNSLLITGFDILFFWVARMLLSGESLLQALPVKDVYLHALVRDENGQKMSKSKGNVIDPLEMIQTYGADVLRFTLAILCAQGRDVKLSTQVLENTKNFTNKLYNATQFLNMYLEQLGGEMAKQKGFANLKDMEIKTPLGQYMYARLCLATNEVRQALESYRFEQGASILYRFLWGEFCDWGIELAKASKDSIYELGAIFKSALLLLHPYMPFITDYLWHSLSASDIESADSIMIAPYPKAQDRSDNAGAKLIHQFELIQDVIVCIRRLKAMFELGNAPIGDVYVKIHTPLDESLLTQFVCKMLKIEHLHFTQTKVEGCVGDVGEH
;
A
#
# COMPACT_ATOMS: atom_id res chain seq x y z
N VAL A 1 42.25 4.37 22.83
CA VAL A 1 42.17 4.35 21.36
C VAL A 1 42.73 5.67 20.88
N GLU A 2 43.77 5.65 20.06
CA GLU A 2 44.43 6.85 19.52
C GLU A 2 44.10 6.96 18.03
N PRO A 3 43.90 8.19 17.51
CA PRO A 3 43.77 8.42 16.08
C PRO A 3 45.08 8.08 15.35
N TYR A 4 44.98 7.31 14.29
CA TYR A 4 46.13 6.90 13.49
C TYR A 4 45.90 7.25 12.02
N ILE A 5 46.89 7.90 11.39
CA ILE A 5 46.83 8.24 9.97
C ILE A 5 47.41 7.09 9.15
N SER A 6 46.59 6.53 8.25
CA SER A 6 46.99 5.47 7.34
C SER A 6 46.58 5.80 5.89
N LYS A 7 47.24 5.11 4.95
CA LYS A 7 46.83 5.20 3.54
C LYS A 7 45.51 4.54 3.36
N GLN A 8 44.57 5.19 2.69
CA GLN A 8 43.22 4.71 2.45
C GLN A 8 42.87 4.86 0.97
N TRP A 9 41.88 4.08 0.52
CA TRP A 9 41.27 4.22 -0.80
C TRP A 9 40.08 5.16 -0.75
N PHE A 10 39.99 6.07 -1.72
CA PHE A 10 38.90 7.03 -1.81
C PHE A 10 38.30 7.07 -3.20
N VAL A 11 36.97 7.16 -3.26
CA VAL A 11 36.25 7.62 -4.44
C VAL A 11 36.17 9.15 -4.37
N LYS A 12 36.63 9.81 -5.41
CA LYS A 12 36.60 11.28 -5.48
C LYS A 12 35.18 11.79 -5.60
N LYS A 13 34.84 12.87 -4.91
CA LYS A 13 33.52 13.51 -4.92
C LYS A 13 33.07 13.96 -6.32
N GLU A 14 34.02 14.28 -7.21
CA GLU A 14 33.71 14.68 -8.58
C GLU A 14 32.98 13.59 -9.36
N ALA A 15 33.11 12.32 -9.01
CA ALA A 15 32.38 11.20 -9.61
C ALA A 15 30.86 11.33 -9.43
N ALA A 16 30.40 12.05 -8.40
CA ALA A 16 28.97 12.25 -8.14
C ALA A 16 28.33 13.38 -8.95
N GLN A 17 29.10 14.25 -9.60
CA GLN A 17 28.58 15.48 -10.23
C GLN A 17 27.53 15.19 -11.31
N LYS A 18 27.76 14.18 -12.15
CA LYS A 18 26.82 13.80 -13.20
C LYS A 18 25.51 13.24 -12.63
N ALA A 19 25.60 12.42 -11.57
CA ALA A 19 24.43 11.90 -10.90
C ALA A 19 23.59 13.03 -10.26
N ILE A 20 24.25 14.02 -9.65
CA ILE A 20 23.58 15.21 -9.10
C ILE A 20 22.82 15.97 -10.19
N ALA A 21 23.47 16.21 -11.35
CA ALA A 21 22.84 16.91 -12.47
C ALA A 21 21.58 16.16 -12.95
N LYS A 22 21.67 14.88 -13.22
CA LYS A 22 20.54 14.06 -13.67
C LYS A 22 19.38 14.02 -12.67
N VAL A 23 19.65 13.95 -11.38
CA VAL A 23 18.62 14.03 -10.33
C VAL A 23 17.91 15.38 -10.37
N ASN A 24 18.66 16.49 -10.53
CA ASN A 24 18.07 17.82 -10.61
C ASN A 24 17.32 18.07 -11.93
N ASP A 25 17.70 17.40 -13.00
CA ASP A 25 17.00 17.43 -14.30
C ASP A 25 15.72 16.58 -14.29
N GLY A 26 15.45 15.87 -13.19
CA GLY A 26 14.22 15.12 -13.01
C GLY A 26 14.23 13.68 -13.55
N GLU A 27 15.39 13.10 -13.87
CA GLU A 27 15.51 11.70 -14.24
C GLU A 27 15.18 10.75 -13.07
N LEU A 28 15.21 11.26 -11.82
CA LEU A 28 14.81 10.55 -10.60
C LEU A 28 13.84 11.39 -9.78
N ARG A 29 12.81 10.74 -9.24
CA ARG A 29 11.84 11.38 -8.36
C ARG A 29 11.94 10.82 -6.94
N PHE A 30 11.85 11.70 -5.95
CA PHE A 30 11.74 11.31 -4.55
C PHE A 30 10.29 11.36 -4.08
N PHE A 31 9.92 10.40 -3.24
CA PHE A 31 8.64 10.34 -2.54
C PHE A 31 8.87 10.19 -1.02
N PRO A 32 8.44 11.17 -0.19
CA PRO A 32 7.84 12.47 -0.58
C PRO A 32 8.84 13.42 -1.31
N PRO A 33 8.34 14.32 -2.18
CA PRO A 33 9.19 15.14 -3.06
C PRO A 33 10.19 16.05 -2.35
N GLN A 34 9.88 16.49 -1.12
CA GLN A 34 10.76 17.37 -0.34
C GLN A 34 12.15 16.77 -0.03
N TRP A 35 12.32 15.47 -0.14
CA TRP A 35 13.61 14.80 0.10
C TRP A 35 14.68 15.15 -0.91
N ILE A 36 14.33 15.70 -2.06
CA ILE A 36 15.30 16.25 -3.00
C ILE A 36 16.13 17.39 -2.36
N ASN A 37 15.53 18.17 -1.46
CA ASN A 37 16.23 19.25 -0.76
C ASN A 37 17.30 18.69 0.19
N ASN A 38 16.97 17.62 0.92
CA ASN A 38 17.89 16.94 1.82
C ASN A 38 19.04 16.29 1.03
N TYR A 39 18.71 15.62 -0.08
CA TYR A 39 19.69 15.05 -0.99
C TYR A 39 20.64 16.13 -1.51
N ASN A 40 20.13 17.23 -2.06
CA ASN A 40 20.95 18.31 -2.60
C ASN A 40 21.79 19.03 -1.54
N ALA A 41 21.26 19.20 -0.32
CA ALA A 41 22.01 19.79 0.78
C ALA A 41 23.24 18.92 1.13
N TRP A 42 23.05 17.60 1.25
CA TRP A 42 24.14 16.68 1.55
C TRP A 42 25.14 16.57 0.40
N MET A 43 24.68 16.53 -0.86
CA MET A 43 25.54 16.39 -2.03
C MET A 43 26.41 17.64 -2.27
N ARG A 44 25.98 18.84 -1.83
CA ARG A 44 26.82 20.07 -1.89
C ARG A 44 28.00 19.99 -0.94
N GLU A 45 27.86 19.32 0.19
CA GLU A 45 28.91 19.15 1.20
C GLU A 45 29.67 17.84 1.06
N LEU A 46 29.45 17.11 -0.04
CA LEU A 46 30.04 15.80 -0.26
C LEU A 46 31.56 15.88 -0.21
N LYS A 47 32.16 14.99 0.57
CA LYS A 47 33.61 14.77 0.67
C LYS A 47 33.98 13.50 -0.08
N ASP A 48 35.29 13.35 -0.36
CA ASP A 48 35.79 12.08 -0.89
C ASP A 48 35.42 10.94 0.01
N TRP A 49 34.91 9.87 -0.60
CA TRP A 49 34.39 8.72 0.14
C TRP A 49 35.48 7.68 0.35
N CYS A 50 35.90 7.49 1.60
CA CYS A 50 36.82 6.40 1.98
C CYS A 50 36.09 5.05 1.83
N ILE A 51 36.61 4.20 0.94
CA ILE A 51 36.04 2.91 0.61
C ILE A 51 36.82 1.72 1.16
N SER A 52 37.97 1.94 1.78
CA SER A 52 38.78 0.86 2.41
C SER A 52 38.43 0.69 3.89
N ARG A 53 38.43 -0.55 4.35
CA ARG A 53 38.20 -0.94 5.74
C ARG A 53 39.25 -1.96 6.17
N GLN A 54 39.74 -1.81 7.39
CA GLN A 54 40.71 -2.71 8.01
C GLN A 54 39.96 -3.80 8.80
N LEU A 55 39.28 -4.69 8.06
CA LEU A 55 38.46 -5.79 8.59
C LEU A 55 38.97 -7.13 8.08
N TRP A 56 38.76 -8.18 8.84
CA TRP A 56 39.15 -9.54 8.45
C TRP A 56 38.19 -10.14 7.41
N TRP A 57 36.92 -9.70 7.39
CA TRP A 57 35.90 -10.17 6.47
C TRP A 57 35.45 -9.07 5.53
N GLY A 58 35.28 -9.41 4.27
CA GLY A 58 34.78 -8.51 3.24
C GLY A 58 35.39 -8.82 1.88
N HIS A 59 35.03 -7.99 0.90
CA HIS A 59 35.60 -8.06 -0.44
C HIS A 59 36.97 -7.38 -0.45
N ARG A 60 38.01 -8.17 -0.52
CA ARG A 60 39.40 -7.66 -0.55
C ARG A 60 39.59 -6.76 -1.77
N ILE A 61 40.25 -5.60 -1.58
CA ILE A 61 40.49 -4.66 -2.66
C ILE A 61 41.37 -5.33 -3.74
N PRO A 62 40.89 -5.41 -5.01
CA PRO A 62 41.55 -6.17 -6.07
C PRO A 62 42.70 -5.38 -6.70
N VAL A 63 43.59 -4.82 -5.85
CA VAL A 63 44.75 -4.03 -6.29
C VAL A 63 46.02 -4.68 -5.80
N TRP A 64 46.96 -4.82 -6.71
CA TRP A 64 48.23 -5.47 -6.51
C TRP A 64 49.39 -4.49 -6.63
N TYR A 65 50.37 -4.59 -5.77
CA TYR A 65 51.52 -3.64 -5.69
C TYR A 65 52.78 -4.28 -6.23
N CYS A 66 53.25 -3.78 -7.35
CA CYS A 66 54.51 -4.23 -7.93
C CYS A 66 55.75 -3.57 -7.24
N GLN A 67 56.85 -4.30 -7.16
CA GLN A 67 58.09 -3.78 -6.65
C GLN A 67 58.65 -2.59 -7.45
N CYS A 68 58.25 -2.44 -8.73
CA CYS A 68 58.62 -1.30 -9.55
C CYS A 68 57.77 -0.02 -9.25
N GLY A 69 56.88 -0.08 -8.26
CA GLY A 69 55.99 1.02 -7.87
C GLY A 69 54.65 1.06 -8.61
N GLU A 70 54.43 0.21 -9.61
CA GLU A 70 53.15 0.13 -10.33
C GLU A 70 52.05 -0.50 -9.48
N LYS A 71 50.79 -0.05 -9.64
CA LYS A 71 49.63 -0.59 -9.03
C LYS A 71 48.72 -1.18 -10.12
N VAL A 72 48.29 -2.42 -9.94
CA VAL A 72 47.51 -3.14 -10.96
C VAL A 72 46.22 -3.61 -10.33
N ALA A 73 45.07 -3.19 -10.88
CA ALA A 73 43.79 -3.78 -10.58
C ALA A 73 43.63 -5.06 -11.40
N ALA A 74 43.36 -6.19 -10.75
CA ALA A 74 43.21 -7.46 -11.42
C ALA A 74 42.29 -8.39 -10.63
N GLU A 75 41.48 -9.17 -11.36
CA GLU A 75 40.62 -10.22 -10.81
C GLU A 75 41.40 -11.50 -10.50
N SER A 76 42.44 -11.78 -11.31
CA SER A 76 43.27 -12.96 -11.12
C SER A 76 44.28 -12.76 -10.00
N GLU A 77 44.59 -13.86 -9.26
CA GLU A 77 45.68 -13.87 -8.32
C GLU A 77 47.03 -13.74 -9.04
N ASN A 78 47.97 -13.01 -8.41
CA ASN A 78 49.31 -12.83 -8.89
C ASN A 78 49.44 -12.31 -10.34
N PRO A 79 48.82 -11.17 -10.68
CA PRO A 79 48.83 -10.64 -12.05
C PRO A 79 50.24 -10.26 -12.49
N THR A 80 50.45 -10.22 -13.80
CA THR A 80 51.70 -9.73 -14.40
C THR A 80 51.70 -8.20 -14.45
N CYS A 81 52.78 -7.59 -14.01
CA CYS A 81 52.96 -6.14 -14.06
C CYS A 81 53.07 -5.65 -15.51
N PRO A 82 52.23 -4.72 -15.98
CA PRO A 82 52.29 -4.22 -17.34
C PRO A 82 53.57 -3.39 -17.63
N LYS A 83 54.26 -2.89 -16.59
CA LYS A 83 55.42 -2.06 -16.72
C LYS A 83 56.74 -2.83 -16.74
N CYS A 84 56.92 -3.81 -15.86
CA CYS A 84 58.15 -4.53 -15.73
C CYS A 84 58.04 -6.05 -16.04
N HIS A 85 56.85 -6.51 -16.42
CA HIS A 85 56.52 -7.87 -16.80
C HIS A 85 56.80 -8.93 -15.72
N LYS A 86 56.96 -8.53 -14.46
CA LYS A 86 57.15 -9.46 -13.32
C LYS A 86 55.79 -9.81 -12.70
N MET A 87 55.68 -11.02 -12.19
CA MET A 87 54.54 -11.47 -11.41
C MET A 87 54.43 -10.64 -10.10
N ILE A 88 53.24 -10.21 -9.75
CA ILE A 88 52.95 -9.44 -8.54
C ILE A 88 52.30 -10.32 -7.52
N THR A 89 52.87 -10.40 -6.32
CA THR A 89 52.39 -11.29 -5.25
C THR A 89 51.76 -10.53 -4.07
N LYS A 90 51.93 -9.19 -4.02
CA LYS A 90 51.41 -8.36 -2.93
C LYS A 90 50.11 -7.72 -3.32
N GLN A 91 49.01 -8.23 -2.82
CA GLN A 91 47.67 -7.63 -2.91
C GLN A 91 47.44 -6.65 -1.75
N ASP A 92 46.55 -5.68 -1.92
CA ASP A 92 46.08 -4.83 -0.83
C ASP A 92 45.47 -5.67 0.30
N GLU A 93 45.66 -5.27 1.55
CA GLU A 93 45.20 -6.03 2.73
C GLU A 93 43.81 -5.57 3.16
N ASP A 94 43.41 -4.39 2.76
CA ASP A 94 42.11 -3.81 3.11
C ASP A 94 40.97 -4.46 2.31
N VAL A 95 39.77 -4.35 2.86
CA VAL A 95 38.53 -4.77 2.20
C VAL A 95 37.69 -3.55 1.83
N LEU A 96 36.80 -3.72 0.87
CA LEU A 96 35.87 -2.67 0.44
C LEU A 96 34.81 -2.42 1.51
N ASP A 97 34.41 -1.16 1.66
CA ASP A 97 33.24 -0.76 2.43
C ASP A 97 31.99 -1.51 1.94
N THR A 98 31.17 -2.01 2.85
CA THR A 98 29.92 -2.70 2.53
C THR A 98 29.01 -1.84 1.62
N TRP A 99 29.00 -0.54 1.80
CA TRP A 99 28.22 0.38 0.98
C TRP A 99 28.72 0.49 -0.47
N PHE A 100 29.99 0.15 -0.71
CA PHE A 100 30.52 0.08 -2.08
C PHE A 100 29.88 -1.10 -2.83
N SER A 101 29.88 -2.30 -2.23
CA SER A 101 29.25 -3.48 -2.83
C SER A 101 27.76 -3.30 -2.99
N SER A 102 27.05 -2.78 -1.98
CA SER A 102 25.62 -2.52 -2.05
C SER A 102 25.24 -1.41 -3.04
N GLY A 103 26.16 -0.49 -3.33
CA GLY A 103 25.97 0.50 -4.39
C GLY A 103 25.93 -0.09 -5.81
N LEU A 104 26.42 -1.32 -5.98
CA LEU A 104 26.40 -2.03 -7.27
C LEU A 104 25.16 -2.90 -7.45
N TRP A 105 24.37 -3.10 -6.40
CA TRP A 105 23.29 -4.10 -6.35
C TRP A 105 22.29 -3.99 -7.51
N ALA A 106 21.88 -2.78 -7.87
CA ALA A 106 20.84 -2.54 -8.87
C ALA A 106 21.17 -3.08 -10.28
N PHE A 107 22.44 -3.31 -10.57
CA PHE A 107 22.89 -3.81 -11.88
C PHE A 107 23.76 -5.08 -11.79
N SER A 108 24.49 -5.29 -10.70
CA SER A 108 25.30 -6.51 -10.54
C SER A 108 24.44 -7.78 -10.48
N THR A 109 23.25 -7.71 -9.85
CA THR A 109 22.28 -8.82 -9.79
C THR A 109 21.60 -9.11 -11.13
N LEU A 110 21.70 -8.21 -12.10
CA LEU A 110 21.18 -8.35 -13.45
C LEU A 110 22.25 -8.83 -14.45
N GLY A 111 23.36 -9.36 -13.94
CA GLY A 111 24.42 -9.96 -14.74
C GLY A 111 25.51 -9.01 -15.21
N TRP A 112 25.49 -7.73 -14.81
CA TRP A 112 26.56 -6.79 -15.14
C TRP A 112 27.90 -7.27 -14.55
N GLY A 113 28.94 -7.32 -15.38
CA GLY A 113 30.26 -7.79 -14.98
C GLY A 113 30.46 -9.32 -15.05
N ASN A 114 29.42 -10.10 -15.37
CA ASN A 114 29.53 -11.54 -15.58
C ASN A 114 29.86 -11.81 -17.07
N GLY A 115 31.12 -11.95 -17.40
CA GLY A 115 31.50 -12.35 -18.74
C GLY A 115 32.84 -11.80 -19.21
N ASP A 116 33.38 -12.36 -20.30
CA ASP A 116 34.57 -11.85 -20.96
C ASP A 116 34.49 -10.36 -21.18
N THR A 117 35.58 -9.66 -20.93
CA THR A 117 35.74 -8.20 -21.02
C THR A 117 35.37 -7.57 -22.38
N GLN A 118 35.00 -8.37 -23.37
CA GLN A 118 34.50 -7.92 -24.68
C GLN A 118 32.97 -8.01 -24.84
N ALA A 119 32.28 -8.73 -23.97
CA ALA A 119 30.82 -8.75 -23.89
C ALA A 119 30.36 -8.07 -22.59
N GLN A 120 30.70 -6.79 -22.43
CA GLN A 120 29.95 -5.97 -21.48
C GLN A 120 28.49 -6.00 -21.95
N SER A 121 27.63 -6.66 -21.16
CA SER A 121 26.21 -6.57 -21.36
C SER A 121 25.85 -5.09 -21.40
N SER A 122 25.65 -4.57 -22.59
CA SER A 122 25.27 -3.18 -22.76
C SER A 122 23.81 -3.04 -22.34
N LEU A 123 23.40 -1.84 -21.97
CA LEU A 123 21.99 -1.53 -21.76
C LEU A 123 21.13 -1.69 -23.02
N TYR A 124 21.74 -2.10 -24.14
CA TYR A 124 21.14 -2.24 -25.47
C TYR A 124 21.05 -3.69 -25.94
N ASP A 125 21.61 -4.65 -25.17
CA ASP A 125 21.50 -6.07 -25.51
C ASP A 125 20.19 -6.65 -24.95
N ASP A 126 19.71 -7.75 -25.54
CA ASP A 126 18.52 -8.49 -25.07
C ASP A 126 18.87 -9.31 -23.81
N THR A 127 19.04 -8.60 -22.70
CA THR A 127 19.46 -9.11 -21.38
C THR A 127 18.54 -8.65 -20.29
N ASP A 128 18.63 -9.28 -19.12
CA ASP A 128 17.92 -8.84 -17.91
C ASP A 128 18.32 -7.41 -17.53
N LEU A 129 19.57 -7.03 -17.73
CA LEU A 129 20.05 -5.67 -17.50
C LEU A 129 19.32 -4.66 -18.40
N ALA A 130 19.20 -4.93 -19.69
CA ALA A 130 18.50 -4.06 -20.64
C ALA A 130 17.00 -3.95 -20.33
N THR A 131 16.41 -5.04 -19.81
CA THR A 131 14.98 -5.09 -19.49
C THR A 131 14.64 -4.41 -18.16
N PHE A 132 15.44 -4.62 -17.11
CA PHE A 132 15.09 -4.25 -15.73
C PHE A 132 15.90 -3.08 -15.15
N TYR A 133 16.89 -2.57 -15.88
CA TYR A 133 17.64 -1.38 -15.49
C TYR A 133 17.28 -0.19 -16.39
N PRO A 134 16.96 1.00 -15.84
CA PRO A 134 16.82 1.32 -14.42
C PRO A 134 15.64 0.62 -13.74
N ASN A 135 15.79 0.28 -12.45
CA ASN A 135 14.68 -0.26 -11.67
C ASN A 135 13.55 0.78 -11.57
N SER A 136 12.30 0.33 -11.52
CA SER A 136 11.15 1.23 -11.47
C SER A 136 11.04 1.99 -10.17
N LEU A 137 11.29 1.31 -9.02
CA LEU A 137 11.09 1.86 -7.68
C LEU A 137 12.10 1.26 -6.70
N LEU A 138 12.71 2.12 -5.89
CA LEU A 138 13.48 1.77 -4.70
C LEU A 138 12.74 2.24 -3.46
N ILE A 139 12.45 1.32 -2.53
CA ILE A 139 11.85 1.63 -1.23
C ILE A 139 12.89 1.44 -0.14
N THR A 140 13.14 2.47 0.67
CA THR A 140 14.16 2.42 1.72
C THR A 140 13.83 3.36 2.88
N GLY A 141 14.49 3.16 4.02
CA GLY A 141 14.46 4.11 5.13
C GLY A 141 15.18 5.42 4.78
N PHE A 142 14.67 6.53 5.29
CA PHE A 142 15.29 7.83 5.08
C PHE A 142 16.69 7.95 5.71
N ASP A 143 16.97 7.16 6.74
CA ASP A 143 18.23 7.18 7.49
C ASP A 143 19.42 6.64 6.69
N ILE A 144 19.19 5.87 5.62
CA ILE A 144 20.21 5.37 4.71
C ILE A 144 20.18 6.02 3.31
N LEU A 145 19.47 7.14 3.14
CA LEU A 145 19.44 7.90 1.90
C LEU A 145 20.87 8.21 1.41
N PHE A 146 21.73 8.70 2.29
CA PHE A 146 23.08 9.12 1.93
C PHE A 146 24.08 7.97 1.88
N PHE A 147 23.86 6.95 2.71
CA PHE A 147 24.77 5.79 2.78
C PHE A 147 24.53 4.81 1.65
N TRP A 148 23.29 4.68 1.19
CA TRP A 148 22.92 3.69 0.18
C TRP A 148 22.46 4.32 -1.12
N VAL A 149 21.37 5.11 -1.08
CA VAL A 149 20.77 5.67 -2.31
C VAL A 149 21.76 6.55 -3.06
N ALA A 150 22.35 7.55 -2.40
CA ALA A 150 23.28 8.46 -3.04
C ALA A 150 24.50 7.74 -3.64
N ARG A 151 25.00 6.70 -2.97
CA ARG A 151 26.12 5.89 -3.46
C ARG A 151 25.73 4.96 -4.60
N MET A 152 24.52 4.43 -4.58
CA MET A 152 23.97 3.67 -5.70
C MET A 152 23.82 4.55 -6.95
N LEU A 153 23.34 5.81 -6.80
CA LEU A 153 23.26 6.78 -7.87
C LEU A 153 24.64 7.10 -8.45
N LEU A 154 25.63 7.30 -7.58
CA LEU A 154 27.02 7.52 -7.98
C LEU A 154 27.58 6.33 -8.77
N SER A 155 27.38 5.12 -8.29
CA SER A 155 27.91 3.92 -8.93
C SER A 155 27.24 3.65 -10.28
N GLY A 156 25.92 3.76 -10.37
CA GLY A 156 25.18 3.58 -11.62
C GLY A 156 25.59 4.57 -12.69
N GLU A 157 25.68 5.88 -12.34
CA GLU A 157 26.12 6.89 -13.28
C GLU A 157 27.58 6.72 -13.70
N SER A 158 28.46 6.38 -12.76
CA SER A 158 29.89 6.23 -13.06
C SER A 158 30.20 5.02 -13.95
N LEU A 159 29.48 3.91 -13.76
CA LEU A 159 29.77 2.62 -14.40
C LEU A 159 28.90 2.36 -15.65
N LEU A 160 27.62 2.74 -15.60
CA LEU A 160 26.66 2.51 -16.70
C LEU A 160 26.19 3.79 -17.39
N GLN A 161 26.58 4.97 -16.90
CA GLN A 161 26.16 6.28 -17.39
C GLN A 161 24.62 6.49 -17.33
N ALA A 162 23.96 5.76 -16.45
CA ALA A 162 22.51 5.83 -16.23
C ALA A 162 22.22 5.71 -14.74
N LEU A 163 21.19 6.43 -14.25
CA LEU A 163 20.74 6.29 -12.87
C LEU A 163 20.12 4.91 -12.64
N PRO A 164 20.31 4.29 -11.45
CA PRO A 164 19.88 2.91 -11.20
C PRO A 164 18.39 2.74 -10.95
N VAL A 165 17.67 3.83 -10.72
CA VAL A 165 16.27 3.79 -10.33
C VAL A 165 15.55 5.06 -10.79
N LYS A 166 14.26 4.94 -11.12
CA LYS A 166 13.41 6.07 -11.54
C LYS A 166 12.76 6.78 -10.35
N ASP A 167 12.25 6.02 -9.39
CA ASP A 167 11.55 6.52 -8.21
C ASP A 167 12.19 6.01 -6.93
N VAL A 168 12.34 6.88 -5.94
CA VAL A 168 12.82 6.54 -4.59
C VAL A 168 11.73 6.90 -3.58
N TYR A 169 11.18 5.87 -2.93
CA TYR A 169 10.24 6.05 -1.83
C TYR A 169 10.96 5.91 -0.50
N LEU A 170 10.91 6.97 0.31
CA LEU A 170 11.55 7.02 1.63
C LEU A 170 10.48 6.80 2.70
N HIS A 171 10.48 5.59 3.27
CA HIS A 171 9.52 5.22 4.31
C HIS A 171 9.95 5.72 5.70
N ALA A 172 8.96 5.83 6.58
CA ALA A 172 9.15 6.14 7.98
C ALA A 172 9.76 4.94 8.74
N LEU A 173 10.34 5.23 9.91
CA LEU A 173 10.82 4.19 10.82
C LEU A 173 9.73 3.82 11.82
N VAL A 174 9.66 2.52 12.15
CA VAL A 174 8.77 2.04 13.20
C VAL A 174 9.39 2.30 14.57
N ARG A 175 8.61 2.93 15.45
CA ARG A 175 8.95 3.23 16.84
C ARG A 175 8.01 2.49 17.78
N ASP A 176 8.39 2.36 19.03
CA ASP A 176 7.51 1.82 20.06
C ASP A 176 6.29 2.75 20.31
N GLU A 177 5.37 2.34 21.16
CA GLU A 177 4.15 3.09 21.50
C GLU A 177 4.45 4.47 22.10
N ASN A 178 5.61 4.63 22.77
CA ASN A 178 6.08 5.88 23.35
C ASN A 178 6.84 6.77 22.33
N GLY A 179 6.99 6.31 21.08
CA GLY A 179 7.72 7.01 20.03
C GLY A 179 9.24 6.90 20.15
N GLN A 180 9.76 5.97 20.94
CA GLN A 180 11.20 5.75 21.09
C GLN A 180 11.72 4.83 19.99
N LYS A 181 12.97 5.07 19.55
CA LYS A 181 13.67 4.16 18.65
C LYS A 181 13.85 2.80 19.31
N MET A 182 13.43 1.75 18.61
CA MET A 182 13.61 0.37 19.07
C MET A 182 15.10 -0.02 19.08
N SER A 183 15.54 -0.66 20.15
CA SER A 183 16.87 -1.22 20.24
C SER A 183 16.90 -2.42 21.19
N LYS A 184 17.74 -3.40 20.89
CA LYS A 184 17.93 -4.57 21.76
C LYS A 184 18.37 -4.19 23.18
N SER A 185 19.19 -3.13 23.30
CA SER A 185 19.69 -2.66 24.59
C SER A 185 18.61 -2.04 25.48
N LYS A 186 17.51 -1.53 24.89
CA LYS A 186 16.36 -0.97 25.62
C LYS A 186 15.27 -2.00 25.89
N GLY A 187 15.34 -3.19 25.29
CA GLY A 187 14.32 -4.23 25.43
C GLY A 187 12.94 -3.86 24.85
N ASN A 188 12.86 -2.84 23.98
CA ASN A 188 11.63 -2.36 23.36
C ASN A 188 11.49 -2.78 21.88
N VAL A 189 12.20 -3.83 21.48
CA VAL A 189 12.10 -4.38 20.12
C VAL A 189 10.82 -5.20 20.02
N ILE A 190 10.00 -4.86 19.03
CA ILE A 190 8.82 -5.65 18.68
C ILE A 190 9.26 -6.67 17.63
N ASP A 191 9.09 -7.96 17.94
CA ASP A 191 9.34 -9.03 16.98
C ASP A 191 8.14 -9.16 16.04
N PRO A 192 8.29 -8.92 14.72
CA PRO A 192 7.22 -9.10 13.77
C PRO A 192 6.63 -10.52 13.74
N LEU A 193 7.42 -11.54 14.03
CA LEU A 193 6.94 -12.94 14.04
C LEU A 193 5.98 -13.18 15.22
N GLU A 194 6.26 -12.65 16.39
CA GLU A 194 5.33 -12.71 17.53
C GLU A 194 4.02 -11.98 17.22
N MET A 195 4.08 -10.82 16.54
CA MET A 195 2.90 -10.10 16.13
C MET A 195 2.08 -10.90 15.10
N ILE A 196 2.74 -11.55 14.14
CA ILE A 196 2.09 -12.40 13.15
C ILE A 196 1.41 -13.60 13.83
N GLN A 197 2.04 -14.23 14.81
CA GLN A 197 1.45 -15.35 15.56
C GLN A 197 0.20 -14.92 16.35
N THR A 198 0.22 -13.71 16.92
CA THR A 198 -0.88 -13.21 17.78
C THR A 198 -2.04 -12.64 16.99
N TYR A 199 -1.75 -11.86 15.94
CA TYR A 199 -2.74 -11.07 15.22
C TYR A 199 -2.98 -11.54 13.76
N GLY A 200 -2.03 -12.25 13.18
CA GLY A 200 -2.01 -12.62 11.77
C GLY A 200 -1.21 -11.65 10.90
N ALA A 201 -0.69 -12.16 9.78
CA ALA A 201 0.14 -11.38 8.85
C ALA A 201 -0.60 -10.19 8.23
N ASP A 202 -1.86 -10.37 7.84
CA ASP A 202 -2.66 -9.31 7.21
C ASP A 202 -2.91 -8.14 8.16
N VAL A 203 -3.15 -8.44 9.44
CA VAL A 203 -3.33 -7.40 10.47
C VAL A 203 -2.07 -6.56 10.61
N LEU A 204 -0.90 -7.18 10.69
CA LEU A 204 0.36 -6.44 10.77
C LEU A 204 0.62 -5.62 9.51
N ARG A 205 0.45 -6.21 8.32
CA ARG A 205 0.65 -5.54 7.03
C ARG A 205 -0.25 -4.32 6.88
N PHE A 206 -1.55 -4.47 7.11
CA PHE A 206 -2.50 -3.37 6.98
C PHE A 206 -2.27 -2.28 8.03
N THR A 207 -1.95 -2.67 9.27
CA THR A 207 -1.62 -1.72 10.34
C THR A 207 -0.38 -0.88 9.97
N LEU A 208 0.67 -1.50 9.47
CA LEU A 208 1.85 -0.76 8.99
C LEU A 208 1.49 0.16 7.82
N ALA A 209 0.73 -0.33 6.85
CA ALA A 209 0.34 0.47 5.68
C ALA A 209 -0.48 1.71 6.06
N ILE A 210 -1.49 1.58 6.93
CA ILE A 210 -2.36 2.69 7.33
C ILE A 210 -1.64 3.72 8.22
N LEU A 211 -0.59 3.30 8.94
CA LEU A 211 0.20 4.18 9.80
C LEU A 211 1.37 4.86 9.09
N CYS A 212 1.83 4.32 7.95
CA CYS A 212 3.00 4.82 7.20
C CYS A 212 2.69 6.10 6.41
N ALA A 213 2.14 7.13 7.07
CA ALA A 213 2.00 8.43 6.46
C ALA A 213 3.37 9.01 6.10
N GLN A 214 3.48 9.59 4.90
CA GLN A 214 4.74 10.16 4.41
C GLN A 214 5.30 11.22 5.36
N GLY A 215 6.59 11.05 5.73
CA GLY A 215 7.32 12.01 6.55
C GLY A 215 7.06 11.95 8.06
N ARG A 216 6.40 10.91 8.55
CA ARG A 216 6.17 10.71 10.00
C ARG A 216 6.59 9.31 10.42
N ASP A 217 7.27 9.21 11.56
CA ASP A 217 7.57 7.91 12.17
C ASP A 217 6.30 7.20 12.60
N VAL A 218 6.30 5.88 12.44
CA VAL A 218 5.17 5.01 12.80
C VAL A 218 5.26 4.64 14.27
N LYS A 219 4.25 5.02 15.06
CA LYS A 219 4.08 4.51 16.43
C LYS A 219 3.20 3.26 16.38
N LEU A 220 3.81 2.11 16.60
CA LEU A 220 3.09 0.84 16.62
C LEU A 220 2.59 0.56 18.03
N SER A 221 1.26 0.47 18.20
CA SER A 221 0.61 0.12 19.45
C SER A 221 -0.30 -1.09 19.29
N THR A 222 -0.51 -1.80 20.39
CA THR A 222 -1.42 -2.96 20.42
C THR A 222 -2.87 -2.58 20.11
N GLN A 223 -3.32 -1.38 20.47
CA GLN A 223 -4.67 -0.89 20.18
C GLN A 223 -4.94 -0.80 18.67
N VAL A 224 -3.97 -0.34 17.88
CA VAL A 224 -4.16 -0.23 16.41
C VAL A 224 -4.20 -1.62 15.77
N LEU A 225 -3.41 -2.57 16.27
CA LEU A 225 -3.47 -3.97 15.83
C LEU A 225 -4.84 -4.59 16.13
N GLU A 226 -5.40 -4.38 17.34
CA GLU A 226 -6.74 -4.85 17.68
C GLU A 226 -7.83 -4.24 16.81
N ASN A 227 -7.74 -2.95 16.50
CA ASN A 227 -8.69 -2.31 15.57
C ASN A 227 -8.63 -2.93 14.17
N THR A 228 -7.44 -3.24 13.68
CA THR A 228 -7.27 -3.91 12.38
C THR A 228 -7.76 -5.36 12.42
N LYS A 229 -7.56 -6.08 13.53
CA LYS A 229 -8.12 -7.42 13.74
C LYS A 229 -9.65 -7.40 13.71
N ASN A 230 -10.27 -6.40 14.34
CA ASN A 230 -11.73 -6.21 14.29
C ASN A 230 -12.19 -5.94 12.84
N PHE A 231 -11.42 -5.21 12.05
CA PHE A 231 -11.70 -5.01 10.63
C PHE A 231 -11.68 -6.34 9.86
N THR A 232 -10.67 -7.18 10.08
CA THR A 232 -10.58 -8.52 9.50
C THR A 232 -11.82 -9.37 9.84
N ASN A 233 -12.21 -9.40 11.12
CA ASN A 233 -13.39 -10.10 11.59
C ASN A 233 -14.68 -9.57 10.94
N LYS A 234 -14.77 -8.26 10.72
CA LYS A 234 -15.93 -7.64 10.08
C LYS A 234 -16.06 -8.05 8.61
N LEU A 235 -14.96 -8.14 7.87
CA LEU A 235 -14.94 -8.65 6.49
C LEU A 235 -15.40 -10.12 6.43
N TYR A 236 -14.90 -10.94 7.35
CA TYR A 236 -15.32 -12.33 7.47
C TYR A 236 -16.83 -12.46 7.72
N ASN A 237 -17.36 -11.71 8.70
CA ASN A 237 -18.78 -11.73 9.03
C ASN A 237 -19.66 -11.23 7.87
N ALA A 238 -19.21 -10.22 7.12
CA ALA A 238 -19.90 -9.77 5.92
C ALA A 238 -19.98 -10.87 4.85
N THR A 239 -18.88 -11.61 4.65
CA THR A 239 -18.86 -12.78 3.76
C THR A 239 -19.86 -13.86 4.19
N GLN A 240 -19.89 -14.19 5.49
CA GLN A 240 -20.83 -15.19 6.01
C GLN A 240 -22.29 -14.74 5.81
N PHE A 241 -22.57 -13.46 6.05
CA PHE A 241 -23.89 -12.89 5.80
C PHE A 241 -24.30 -13.02 4.33
N LEU A 242 -23.43 -12.62 3.41
CA LEU A 242 -23.71 -12.70 1.98
C LEU A 242 -23.96 -14.14 1.53
N ASN A 243 -23.12 -15.08 1.94
CA ASN A 243 -23.29 -16.51 1.60
C ASN A 243 -24.59 -17.12 2.17
N MET A 244 -24.93 -16.77 3.41
CA MET A 244 -26.19 -17.20 4.03
C MET A 244 -27.41 -16.71 3.22
N TYR A 245 -27.42 -15.45 2.82
CA TYR A 245 -28.52 -14.90 2.02
C TYR A 245 -28.54 -15.45 0.59
N LEU A 246 -27.38 -15.68 -0.02
CA LEU A 246 -27.29 -16.33 -1.32
C LEU A 246 -27.96 -17.70 -1.32
N GLU A 247 -27.71 -18.51 -0.27
CA GLU A 247 -28.32 -19.79 -0.06
C GLU A 247 -29.84 -19.69 0.17
N GLN A 248 -30.27 -18.72 0.99
CA GLN A 248 -31.71 -18.50 1.26
C GLN A 248 -32.51 -18.08 0.02
N LEU A 249 -31.92 -17.27 -0.87
CA LEU A 249 -32.59 -16.72 -2.05
C LEU A 249 -32.54 -17.66 -3.25
N GLY A 250 -31.44 -18.35 -3.47
CA GLY A 250 -31.18 -19.14 -4.67
C GLY A 250 -31.03 -20.65 -4.43
N GLY A 251 -31.12 -21.10 -3.18
CA GLY A 251 -30.97 -22.50 -2.81
C GLY A 251 -29.57 -23.06 -3.03
N GLU A 252 -29.45 -24.38 -2.97
CA GLU A 252 -28.17 -25.10 -3.10
C GLU A 252 -27.42 -24.79 -4.41
N MET A 253 -28.16 -24.60 -5.51
CA MET A 253 -27.56 -24.29 -6.82
C MET A 253 -26.89 -22.91 -6.84
N ALA A 254 -27.46 -21.91 -6.17
CA ALA A 254 -26.84 -20.57 -6.08
C ALA A 254 -25.57 -20.60 -5.21
N LYS A 255 -25.63 -21.36 -4.10
CA LYS A 255 -24.48 -21.59 -3.22
C LYS A 255 -23.31 -22.26 -3.95
N GLN A 256 -23.59 -23.27 -4.77
CA GLN A 256 -22.56 -23.97 -5.57
C GLN A 256 -21.94 -23.11 -6.66
N LYS A 257 -22.64 -22.10 -7.18
CA LYS A 257 -22.12 -21.16 -8.19
C LYS A 257 -21.35 -19.97 -7.58
N GLY A 258 -21.67 -19.63 -6.33
CA GLY A 258 -21.16 -18.42 -5.69
C GLY A 258 -21.64 -17.13 -6.38
N PHE A 259 -21.00 -16.03 -6.02
CA PHE A 259 -21.28 -14.71 -6.59
C PHE A 259 -20.56 -14.51 -7.93
N ALA A 260 -21.25 -13.93 -8.90
CA ALA A 260 -20.66 -13.52 -10.17
C ALA A 260 -19.58 -12.45 -9.98
N ASN A 261 -18.70 -12.29 -10.96
CA ASN A 261 -17.82 -11.14 -11.00
C ASN A 261 -18.59 -9.90 -11.47
N LEU A 262 -18.21 -8.75 -10.95
CA LEU A 262 -18.91 -7.48 -11.24
C LEU A 262 -18.99 -7.15 -12.74
N LYS A 263 -17.97 -7.51 -13.52
CA LYS A 263 -17.94 -7.31 -14.99
C LYS A 263 -18.98 -8.16 -15.75
N ASP A 264 -19.46 -9.23 -15.12
CA ASP A 264 -20.35 -10.24 -15.74
C ASP A 264 -21.82 -10.05 -15.33
N MET A 265 -22.15 -8.94 -14.63
CA MET A 265 -23.49 -8.68 -14.18
C MET A 265 -23.92 -7.21 -14.42
N GLU A 266 -25.22 -7.03 -14.59
CA GLU A 266 -25.86 -5.72 -14.64
C GLU A 266 -26.42 -5.35 -13.26
N ILE A 267 -26.09 -4.14 -12.78
CA ILE A 267 -26.55 -3.62 -11.50
C ILE A 267 -27.88 -2.90 -11.70
N LYS A 268 -28.96 -3.42 -11.11
CA LYS A 268 -30.35 -2.95 -11.35
C LYS A 268 -31.01 -2.36 -10.12
N THR A 269 -30.70 -2.91 -8.93
CA THR A 269 -31.36 -2.45 -7.71
C THR A 269 -30.84 -1.07 -7.30
N PRO A 270 -31.67 -0.21 -6.70
CA PRO A 270 -31.22 1.10 -6.22
C PRO A 270 -30.06 1.00 -5.21
N LEU A 271 -30.10 0.04 -4.29
CA LEU A 271 -29.03 -0.19 -3.33
C LEU A 271 -27.74 -0.70 -4.00
N GLY A 272 -27.86 -1.62 -4.95
CA GLY A 272 -26.73 -2.09 -5.75
C GLY A 272 -26.09 -0.96 -6.55
N GLN A 273 -26.88 -0.12 -7.22
CA GLN A 273 -26.40 1.03 -7.98
C GLN A 273 -25.71 2.08 -7.09
N TYR A 274 -26.27 2.33 -5.89
CA TYR A 274 -25.63 3.19 -4.88
C TYR A 274 -24.27 2.63 -4.46
N MET A 275 -24.23 1.38 -4.02
CA MET A 275 -22.98 0.76 -3.55
C MET A 275 -21.95 0.63 -4.68
N TYR A 276 -22.40 0.41 -5.91
CA TYR A 276 -21.50 0.41 -7.06
C TYR A 276 -20.92 1.80 -7.36
N ALA A 277 -21.73 2.85 -7.27
CA ALA A 277 -21.24 4.22 -7.42
C ALA A 277 -20.17 4.54 -6.35
N ARG A 278 -20.40 4.16 -5.09
CA ARG A 278 -19.42 4.30 -4.00
C ARG A 278 -18.14 3.50 -4.26
N LEU A 279 -18.25 2.26 -4.76
CA LEU A 279 -17.10 1.45 -5.15
C LEU A 279 -16.29 2.12 -6.27
N CYS A 280 -16.94 2.70 -7.27
CA CYS A 280 -16.25 3.41 -8.36
C CYS A 280 -15.45 4.60 -7.83
N LEU A 281 -16.03 5.41 -6.92
CA LEU A 281 -15.31 6.51 -6.27
C LEU A 281 -14.09 5.98 -5.47
N ALA A 282 -14.31 4.98 -4.62
CA ALA A 282 -13.24 4.37 -3.85
C ALA A 282 -12.13 3.78 -4.74
N THR A 283 -12.50 3.14 -5.86
CA THR A 283 -11.55 2.59 -6.84
C THR A 283 -10.66 3.68 -7.43
N ASN A 284 -11.25 4.81 -7.85
CA ASN A 284 -10.49 5.93 -8.41
C ASN A 284 -9.53 6.52 -7.37
N GLU A 285 -10.03 6.79 -6.17
CA GLU A 285 -9.24 7.36 -5.07
C GLU A 285 -8.07 6.41 -4.67
N VAL A 286 -8.31 5.10 -4.56
CA VAL A 286 -7.29 4.10 -4.24
C VAL A 286 -6.24 4.05 -5.34
N ARG A 287 -6.63 4.00 -6.62
CA ARG A 287 -5.67 3.99 -7.72
C ARG A 287 -4.81 5.25 -7.74
N GLN A 288 -5.39 6.41 -7.58
CA GLN A 288 -4.66 7.68 -7.49
C GLN A 288 -3.68 7.69 -6.30
N ALA A 289 -4.09 7.15 -5.15
CA ALA A 289 -3.24 7.02 -3.99
C ALA A 289 -2.05 6.09 -4.26
N LEU A 290 -2.27 4.93 -4.89
CA LEU A 290 -1.21 3.97 -5.25
C LEU A 290 -0.25 4.55 -6.29
N GLU A 291 -0.75 5.22 -7.33
CA GLU A 291 0.06 5.86 -8.37
C GLU A 291 0.93 7.01 -7.82
N SER A 292 0.50 7.62 -6.71
CA SER A 292 1.22 8.67 -6.00
C SER A 292 2.06 8.13 -4.83
N TYR A 293 2.17 6.81 -4.66
CA TYR A 293 2.83 6.15 -3.53
C TYR A 293 2.28 6.56 -2.15
N ARG A 294 1.00 6.96 -2.08
CA ARG A 294 0.32 7.30 -0.81
C ARG A 294 -0.42 6.09 -0.28
N PHE A 295 0.34 5.08 0.12
CA PHE A 295 -0.19 3.79 0.55
C PHE A 295 -1.13 3.91 1.76
N GLU A 296 -0.81 4.79 2.69
CA GLU A 296 -1.65 5.07 3.87
C GLU A 296 -3.03 5.62 3.48
N GLN A 297 -3.07 6.45 2.45
CA GLN A 297 -4.32 7.00 1.96
C GLN A 297 -5.16 5.91 1.29
N GLY A 298 -4.54 5.06 0.45
CA GLY A 298 -5.21 3.92 -0.17
C GLY A 298 -5.82 2.97 0.88
N ALA A 299 -5.05 2.63 1.92
CA ALA A 299 -5.53 1.81 3.03
C ALA A 299 -6.71 2.46 3.78
N SER A 300 -6.64 3.78 4.04
CA SER A 300 -7.69 4.53 4.73
C SER A 300 -8.99 4.60 3.93
N ILE A 301 -8.90 4.77 2.61
CA ILE A 301 -10.06 4.77 1.71
C ILE A 301 -10.73 3.41 1.72
N LEU A 302 -9.95 2.32 1.61
CA LEU A 302 -10.47 0.95 1.66
C LEU A 302 -11.12 0.63 3.01
N TYR A 303 -10.50 1.03 4.11
CA TYR A 303 -11.07 0.87 5.44
C TYR A 303 -12.42 1.59 5.56
N ARG A 304 -12.51 2.87 5.16
CA ARG A 304 -13.73 3.68 5.19
C ARG A 304 -14.83 3.04 4.34
N PHE A 305 -14.52 2.67 3.10
CA PHE A 305 -15.48 2.04 2.19
C PHE A 305 -15.98 0.69 2.73
N LEU A 306 -15.07 -0.22 3.07
CA LEU A 306 -15.45 -1.58 3.48
C LEU A 306 -16.10 -1.62 4.86
N TRP A 307 -15.55 -0.87 5.84
CA TRP A 307 -16.13 -0.83 7.18
C TRP A 307 -17.39 0.00 7.23
N GLY A 308 -17.25 1.32 6.96
CA GLY A 308 -18.28 2.30 7.21
C GLY A 308 -19.43 2.27 6.18
N GLU A 309 -19.09 2.11 4.90
CA GLU A 309 -20.09 2.20 3.85
C GLU A 309 -20.69 0.84 3.51
N PHE A 310 -19.85 -0.15 3.20
CA PHE A 310 -20.34 -1.48 2.81
C PHE A 310 -20.91 -2.29 3.98
N CYS A 311 -20.11 -2.48 5.04
CA CYS A 311 -20.54 -3.33 6.16
C CYS A 311 -21.59 -2.65 7.04
N ASP A 312 -21.40 -1.38 7.42
CA ASP A 312 -22.31 -0.69 8.34
C ASP A 312 -23.64 -0.29 7.66
N TRP A 313 -23.59 0.07 6.38
CA TRP A 313 -24.77 0.51 5.66
C TRP A 313 -25.22 -0.46 4.57
N GLY A 314 -24.35 -0.87 3.66
CA GLY A 314 -24.72 -1.75 2.55
C GLY A 314 -25.37 -3.05 3.02
N ILE A 315 -24.72 -3.74 3.95
CA ILE A 315 -25.22 -4.99 4.56
C ILE A 315 -26.52 -4.75 5.36
N GLU A 316 -26.60 -3.66 6.11
CA GLU A 316 -27.81 -3.36 6.89
C GLU A 316 -29.00 -3.00 5.99
N LEU A 317 -28.79 -2.17 4.97
CA LEU A 317 -29.83 -1.80 4.00
C LEU A 317 -30.28 -3.00 3.15
N ALA A 318 -29.40 -3.98 2.90
CA ALA A 318 -29.75 -5.19 2.19
C ALA A 318 -30.83 -6.04 2.91
N LYS A 319 -30.98 -5.91 4.23
CA LYS A 319 -32.08 -6.56 4.97
C LYS A 319 -33.46 -6.05 4.53
N ALA A 320 -33.55 -4.81 4.04
CA ALA A 320 -34.74 -4.22 3.48
C ALA A 320 -34.88 -4.42 1.96
N SER A 321 -33.80 -4.78 1.26
CA SER A 321 -33.76 -5.01 -0.20
C SER A 321 -32.96 -6.29 -0.51
N LYS A 322 -33.57 -7.44 -0.25
CA LYS A 322 -32.91 -8.75 -0.36
C LYS A 322 -32.47 -9.11 -1.79
N ASP A 323 -33.15 -8.57 -2.80
CA ASP A 323 -32.85 -8.72 -4.22
C ASP A 323 -31.48 -8.08 -4.59
N SER A 324 -30.98 -7.13 -3.79
CA SER A 324 -29.66 -6.53 -3.98
C SER A 324 -28.49 -7.42 -3.56
N ILE A 325 -28.71 -8.53 -2.86
CA ILE A 325 -27.66 -9.41 -2.31
C ILE A 325 -26.69 -9.92 -3.39
N TYR A 326 -27.22 -10.29 -4.57
CA TYR A 326 -26.37 -10.76 -5.67
C TYR A 326 -25.40 -9.68 -6.15
N GLU A 327 -25.90 -8.45 -6.27
CA GLU A 327 -25.13 -7.29 -6.69
C GLU A 327 -24.09 -6.89 -5.63
N LEU A 328 -24.51 -6.89 -4.36
CA LEU A 328 -23.60 -6.60 -3.23
C LEU A 328 -22.48 -7.62 -3.11
N GLY A 329 -22.75 -8.90 -3.35
CA GLY A 329 -21.70 -9.93 -3.37
C GLY A 329 -20.66 -9.69 -4.47
N ALA A 330 -21.09 -9.32 -5.67
CA ALA A 330 -20.19 -8.98 -6.78
C ALA A 330 -19.38 -7.69 -6.49
N ILE A 331 -20.01 -6.67 -5.89
CA ILE A 331 -19.37 -5.43 -5.46
C ILE A 331 -18.31 -5.75 -4.39
N PHE A 332 -18.64 -6.58 -3.43
CA PHE A 332 -17.72 -6.97 -2.36
C PHE A 332 -16.51 -7.74 -2.89
N LYS A 333 -16.71 -8.69 -3.82
CA LYS A 333 -15.61 -9.37 -4.52
C LYS A 333 -14.67 -8.36 -5.21
N SER A 334 -15.22 -7.36 -5.88
CA SER A 334 -14.40 -6.31 -6.51
C SER A 334 -13.64 -5.46 -5.47
N ALA A 335 -14.25 -5.19 -4.32
CA ALA A 335 -13.58 -4.49 -3.22
C ALA A 335 -12.46 -5.32 -2.57
N LEU A 336 -12.61 -6.66 -2.50
CA LEU A 336 -11.53 -7.55 -2.06
C LEU A 336 -10.32 -7.50 -2.99
N LEU A 337 -10.52 -7.37 -4.31
CA LEU A 337 -9.41 -7.16 -5.27
C LEU A 337 -8.64 -5.87 -4.98
N LEU A 338 -9.34 -4.78 -4.64
CA LEU A 338 -8.69 -3.52 -4.24
C LEU A 338 -7.90 -3.66 -2.94
N LEU A 339 -8.41 -4.44 -1.99
CA LEU A 339 -7.78 -4.65 -0.68
C LEU A 339 -6.61 -5.67 -0.73
N HIS A 340 -6.61 -6.57 -1.71
CA HIS A 340 -5.68 -7.70 -1.78
C HIS A 340 -4.20 -7.32 -1.65
N PRO A 341 -3.66 -6.24 -2.26
CA PRO A 341 -2.27 -5.85 -2.06
C PRO A 341 -1.90 -5.55 -0.61
N TYR A 342 -2.85 -5.14 0.21
CA TYR A 342 -2.66 -4.85 1.63
C TYR A 342 -2.83 -6.08 2.53
N MET A 343 -3.85 -6.90 2.26
CA MET A 343 -4.29 -8.03 3.09
C MET A 343 -4.45 -9.30 2.24
N PRO A 344 -3.36 -9.89 1.73
CA PRO A 344 -3.42 -10.94 0.71
C PRO A 344 -4.08 -12.24 1.18
N PHE A 345 -3.90 -12.63 2.44
CA PHE A 345 -4.36 -13.95 2.91
C PHE A 345 -5.87 -13.98 3.15
N ILE A 346 -6.41 -13.01 3.90
CA ILE A 346 -7.85 -12.99 4.17
C ILE A 346 -8.66 -12.73 2.90
N THR A 347 -8.18 -11.85 2.02
CA THR A 347 -8.90 -11.51 0.79
C THR A 347 -8.97 -12.68 -0.17
N ASP A 348 -7.91 -13.49 -0.29
CA ASP A 348 -7.91 -14.71 -1.09
C ASP A 348 -8.88 -15.75 -0.51
N TYR A 349 -8.83 -15.99 0.80
CA TYR A 349 -9.77 -16.87 1.49
C TYR A 349 -11.24 -16.46 1.28
N LEU A 350 -11.55 -15.17 1.45
CA LEU A 350 -12.93 -14.67 1.27
C LEU A 350 -13.36 -14.69 -0.21
N TRP A 351 -12.44 -14.45 -1.14
CA TRP A 351 -12.67 -14.57 -2.57
C TRP A 351 -13.12 -15.97 -2.97
N HIS A 352 -12.42 -16.99 -2.51
CA HIS A 352 -12.78 -18.37 -2.76
C HIS A 352 -14.11 -18.74 -2.12
N SER A 353 -14.35 -18.29 -0.89
CA SER A 353 -15.63 -18.49 -0.20
C SER A 353 -16.83 -17.90 -0.96
N LEU A 354 -16.65 -16.68 -1.53
CA LEU A 354 -17.69 -16.01 -2.32
C LEU A 354 -17.84 -16.58 -3.74
N SER A 355 -16.81 -17.19 -4.28
CA SER A 355 -16.80 -17.78 -5.62
C SER A 355 -17.25 -19.24 -5.63
N ALA A 356 -17.49 -19.84 -4.47
CA ALA A 356 -17.75 -21.28 -4.28
C ALA A 356 -16.67 -22.16 -4.95
N SER A 357 -15.41 -21.73 -4.89
CA SER A 357 -14.24 -22.43 -5.45
C SER A 357 -13.29 -22.88 -4.35
N ASP A 358 -12.54 -23.93 -4.59
CA ASP A 358 -11.52 -24.41 -3.67
C ASP A 358 -10.29 -23.48 -3.70
N ILE A 359 -9.63 -23.32 -2.54
CA ILE A 359 -8.41 -22.52 -2.40
C ILE A 359 -7.28 -23.05 -3.30
N GLU A 360 -7.26 -24.33 -3.60
CA GLU A 360 -6.29 -24.97 -4.49
C GLU A 360 -6.63 -24.79 -5.98
N SER A 361 -7.76 -24.15 -6.32
CA SER A 361 -8.12 -23.89 -7.69
C SER A 361 -7.21 -22.86 -8.34
N ALA A 362 -7.07 -22.91 -9.69
CA ALA A 362 -6.27 -21.95 -10.46
C ALA A 362 -6.84 -20.51 -10.48
N ASP A 363 -7.99 -20.28 -9.86
CA ASP A 363 -8.74 -19.02 -9.87
C ASP A 363 -8.38 -18.12 -8.68
N SER A 364 -7.09 -18.05 -8.31
CA SER A 364 -6.63 -17.16 -7.23
C SER A 364 -6.94 -15.69 -7.54
N ILE A 365 -7.30 -14.94 -6.49
CA ILE A 365 -7.48 -13.48 -6.56
C ILE A 365 -6.23 -12.76 -7.10
N MET A 366 -5.03 -13.32 -6.92
CA MET A 366 -3.76 -12.74 -7.37
C MET A 366 -3.66 -12.56 -8.88
N ILE A 367 -4.28 -13.45 -9.66
CA ILE A 367 -4.25 -13.38 -11.14
C ILE A 367 -5.46 -12.63 -11.72
N ALA A 368 -6.41 -12.26 -10.87
CA ALA A 368 -7.58 -11.50 -11.30
C ALA A 368 -7.19 -10.06 -11.66
N PRO A 369 -7.80 -9.46 -12.71
CA PRO A 369 -7.50 -8.09 -13.09
C PRO A 369 -7.83 -7.10 -11.97
N TYR A 370 -6.87 -6.24 -11.61
CA TYR A 370 -7.10 -5.18 -10.64
C TYR A 370 -8.21 -4.23 -11.12
N PRO A 371 -9.19 -3.86 -10.28
CA PRO A 371 -10.36 -3.09 -10.69
C PRO A 371 -9.97 -1.77 -11.36
N LYS A 372 -10.61 -1.49 -12.50
CA LYS A 372 -10.57 -0.19 -13.17
C LYS A 372 -11.88 0.52 -12.90
N ALA A 373 -11.83 1.78 -12.50
CA ALA A 373 -13.03 2.55 -12.38
C ALA A 373 -13.68 2.70 -13.75
N GLN A 374 -14.98 2.50 -13.80
CA GLN A 374 -15.79 2.98 -14.89
C GLN A 374 -16.13 4.42 -14.58
N ASP A 375 -15.99 5.30 -15.57
CA ASP A 375 -16.37 6.69 -15.41
C ASP A 375 -17.90 6.77 -15.27
N ARG A 376 -18.36 6.78 -14.01
CA ARG A 376 -19.74 7.05 -13.62
C ARG A 376 -19.82 8.34 -12.81
N SER A 377 -19.07 9.33 -13.24
CA SER A 377 -19.28 10.73 -12.82
C SER A 377 -20.56 11.32 -13.39
N ASP A 378 -21.48 10.47 -13.89
CA ASP A 378 -22.77 10.88 -14.39
C ASP A 378 -23.63 11.44 -13.24
N ASN A 379 -24.45 12.46 -13.58
CA ASN A 379 -25.37 13.08 -12.64
C ASN A 379 -26.30 12.07 -11.93
N ALA A 380 -26.51 10.89 -12.51
CA ALA A 380 -27.38 9.84 -11.94
C ALA A 380 -26.73 9.18 -10.71
N GLY A 381 -25.44 8.83 -10.78
CA GLY A 381 -24.71 8.25 -9.65
C GLY A 381 -24.61 9.22 -8.48
N ALA A 382 -24.27 10.48 -8.73
CA ALA A 382 -24.21 11.52 -7.70
C ALA A 382 -25.57 11.78 -7.04
N LYS A 383 -26.64 11.82 -7.82
CA LYS A 383 -28.01 11.96 -7.29
C LYS A 383 -28.39 10.79 -6.39
N LEU A 384 -28.05 9.56 -6.78
CA LEU A 384 -28.37 8.37 -6.00
C LEU A 384 -27.56 8.34 -4.69
N ILE A 385 -26.30 8.71 -4.72
CA ILE A 385 -25.46 8.84 -3.50
C ILE A 385 -26.14 9.80 -2.53
N HIS A 386 -26.50 10.99 -2.97
CA HIS A 386 -27.18 11.97 -2.12
C HIS A 386 -28.50 11.46 -1.54
N GLN A 387 -29.28 10.70 -2.32
CA GLN A 387 -30.54 10.09 -1.82
C GLN A 387 -30.28 9.07 -0.70
N PHE A 388 -29.26 8.24 -0.83
CA PHE A 388 -28.93 7.26 0.23
C PHE A 388 -28.31 7.93 1.46
N GLU A 389 -27.58 9.03 1.32
CA GLU A 389 -27.07 9.83 2.43
C GLU A 389 -28.24 10.42 3.24
N LEU A 390 -29.27 10.95 2.58
CA LEU A 390 -30.49 11.40 3.25
C LEU A 390 -31.26 10.26 3.95
N ILE A 391 -31.34 9.08 3.32
CA ILE A 391 -31.94 7.88 3.95
C ILE A 391 -31.19 7.52 5.23
N GLN A 392 -29.85 7.52 5.18
CA GLN A 392 -29.00 7.23 6.34
C GLN A 392 -29.20 8.25 7.46
N ASP A 393 -29.27 9.52 7.16
CA ASP A 393 -29.53 10.59 8.12
C ASP A 393 -30.88 10.43 8.82
N VAL A 394 -31.93 10.18 8.07
CA VAL A 394 -33.27 9.93 8.63
C VAL A 394 -33.24 8.71 9.57
N ILE A 395 -32.56 7.64 9.15
CA ILE A 395 -32.41 6.44 10.00
C ILE A 395 -31.65 6.78 11.29
N VAL A 396 -30.57 7.56 11.21
CA VAL A 396 -29.77 7.95 12.37
C VAL A 396 -30.57 8.83 13.32
N CYS A 397 -31.30 9.84 12.80
CA CYS A 397 -32.16 10.69 13.60
C CYS A 397 -33.22 9.90 14.36
N ILE A 398 -33.92 9.00 13.66
CA ILE A 398 -34.96 8.15 14.32
C ILE A 398 -34.34 7.20 15.33
N ARG A 399 -33.16 6.63 15.07
CA ARG A 399 -32.44 5.78 16.04
C ARG A 399 -32.03 6.58 17.30
N ARG A 400 -31.59 7.85 17.15
CA ARG A 400 -31.28 8.74 18.28
C ARG A 400 -32.53 9.02 19.11
N LEU A 401 -33.65 9.33 18.47
CA LEU A 401 -34.95 9.50 19.16
C LEU A 401 -35.39 8.24 19.89
N LYS A 402 -35.32 7.06 19.22
CA LYS A 402 -35.62 5.78 19.88
C LYS A 402 -34.75 5.52 21.11
N ALA A 403 -33.46 5.85 21.04
CA ALA A 403 -32.55 5.71 22.19
C ALA A 403 -32.90 6.69 23.32
N MET A 404 -33.22 7.95 22.97
CA MET A 404 -33.62 8.97 23.96
C MET A 404 -34.88 8.59 24.75
N PHE A 405 -35.83 7.90 24.08
CA PHE A 405 -37.07 7.45 24.70
C PHE A 405 -37.05 5.98 25.14
N GLU A 406 -35.90 5.36 25.13
CA GLU A 406 -35.70 3.96 25.54
C GLU A 406 -36.62 2.93 24.83
N LEU A 407 -37.01 3.26 23.58
CA LEU A 407 -37.97 2.45 22.80
C LEU A 407 -37.34 1.14 22.25
N GLY A 408 -36.06 1.01 22.26
CA GLY A 408 -35.33 -0.15 21.76
C GLY A 408 -35.79 -0.56 20.35
N ASN A 409 -36.21 -1.83 20.19
CA ASN A 409 -36.72 -2.39 18.92
C ASN A 409 -38.24 -2.35 18.77
N ALA A 410 -38.92 -1.56 19.60
CA ALA A 410 -40.38 -1.44 19.50
C ALA A 410 -40.80 -0.80 18.16
N PRO A 411 -41.91 -1.20 17.54
CA PRO A 411 -42.47 -0.55 16.37
C PRO A 411 -42.91 0.88 16.72
N ILE A 412 -42.88 1.76 15.72
CA ILE A 412 -43.39 3.14 15.84
C ILE A 412 -44.56 3.28 14.87
N GLY A 413 -45.66 3.90 15.29
CA GLY A 413 -46.81 4.11 14.45
C GLY A 413 -46.51 5.17 13.37
N ASP A 414 -46.51 6.43 13.76
CA ASP A 414 -46.35 7.55 12.82
C ASP A 414 -45.02 8.28 13.01
N VAL A 415 -44.33 8.53 11.90
CA VAL A 415 -43.13 9.35 11.84
C VAL A 415 -43.31 10.42 10.79
N TYR A 416 -43.00 11.66 11.13
CA TYR A 416 -43.07 12.80 10.24
C TYR A 416 -41.69 13.27 9.86
N VAL A 417 -41.43 13.36 8.53
CA VAL A 417 -40.10 13.76 8.01
C VAL A 417 -40.28 15.04 7.20
N LYS A 418 -39.45 16.04 7.50
CA LYS A 418 -39.36 17.27 6.71
C LYS A 418 -38.00 17.29 6.01
N ILE A 419 -38.04 17.30 4.67
CA ILE A 419 -36.85 17.34 3.83
C ILE A 419 -36.91 18.55 2.94
N HIS A 420 -35.79 19.27 2.79
CA HIS A 420 -35.70 20.50 2.01
C HIS A 420 -35.22 20.28 0.57
N THR A 421 -34.69 19.08 0.28
CA THR A 421 -34.11 18.71 -1.01
C THR A 421 -35.02 17.72 -1.74
N PRO A 422 -35.03 17.67 -3.09
CA PRO A 422 -35.78 16.68 -3.84
C PRO A 422 -35.30 15.27 -3.54
N LEU A 423 -36.20 14.42 -3.09
CA LEU A 423 -35.97 13.03 -2.72
C LEU A 423 -37.01 12.13 -3.38
N ASP A 424 -36.59 10.87 -3.64
CA ASP A 424 -37.56 9.81 -3.95
C ASP A 424 -38.18 9.29 -2.63
N GLU A 425 -39.40 9.79 -2.36
CA GLU A 425 -40.16 9.44 -1.16
C GLU A 425 -40.45 7.92 -1.07
N SER A 426 -40.64 7.28 -2.21
CA SER A 426 -40.87 5.82 -2.25
C SER A 426 -39.64 5.04 -1.80
N LEU A 427 -38.46 5.45 -2.28
CA LEU A 427 -37.19 4.82 -1.90
C LEU A 427 -36.91 5.02 -0.41
N LEU A 428 -37.07 6.24 0.12
CA LEU A 428 -36.89 6.51 1.55
C LEU A 428 -37.86 5.70 2.39
N THR A 429 -39.14 5.68 2.05
CA THR A 429 -40.16 4.90 2.77
C THR A 429 -39.82 3.43 2.80
N GLN A 430 -39.38 2.86 1.66
CA GLN A 430 -38.99 1.46 1.57
C GLN A 430 -37.91 1.07 2.60
N PHE A 431 -36.84 1.87 2.69
CA PHE A 431 -35.73 1.54 3.58
C PHE A 431 -36.02 1.90 5.03
N VAL A 432 -36.53 3.09 5.31
CA VAL A 432 -36.74 3.60 6.66
C VAL A 432 -37.80 2.77 7.41
N CYS A 433 -38.95 2.52 6.78
CA CYS A 433 -40.03 1.76 7.41
C CYS A 433 -39.60 0.33 7.73
N LYS A 434 -38.97 -0.39 6.78
CA LYS A 434 -38.52 -1.77 7.00
C LYS A 434 -37.42 -1.88 8.05
N MET A 435 -36.43 -0.95 8.05
CA MET A 435 -35.31 -1.02 8.99
C MET A 435 -35.67 -0.67 10.42
N LEU A 436 -36.61 0.25 10.61
CA LEU A 436 -36.97 0.80 11.92
C LEU A 436 -38.30 0.33 12.48
N LYS A 437 -39.03 -0.52 11.71
CA LYS A 437 -40.40 -1.01 12.04
C LYS A 437 -41.36 0.14 12.23
N ILE A 438 -41.42 1.06 11.24
CA ILE A 438 -42.32 2.19 11.22
C ILE A 438 -43.54 1.79 10.40
N GLU A 439 -44.76 2.03 10.93
CA GLU A 439 -46.02 1.70 10.25
C GLU A 439 -46.32 2.74 9.18
N HIS A 440 -46.22 4.03 9.52
CA HIS A 440 -46.54 5.13 8.60
C HIS A 440 -45.45 6.18 8.61
N LEU A 441 -44.90 6.53 7.43
CA LEU A 441 -43.94 7.61 7.23
C LEU A 441 -44.63 8.74 6.45
N HIS A 442 -44.73 9.91 7.04
CA HIS A 442 -45.38 11.07 6.49
C HIS A 442 -44.38 12.16 6.10
N PHE A 443 -44.55 12.74 4.94
CA PHE A 443 -43.75 13.88 4.50
C PHE A 443 -44.48 15.18 4.80
N THR A 444 -43.83 16.16 5.42
CA THR A 444 -44.44 17.42 5.82
C THR A 444 -43.52 18.60 5.51
N GLN A 445 -44.11 19.76 5.27
CA GLN A 445 -43.38 21.03 5.09
C GLN A 445 -43.37 21.87 6.38
N THR A 446 -44.25 21.55 7.33
CA THR A 446 -44.44 22.29 8.58
C THR A 446 -44.12 21.43 9.81
N LYS A 447 -43.82 22.07 10.93
CA LYS A 447 -43.68 21.38 12.21
C LYS A 447 -45.04 20.78 12.61
N VAL A 448 -45.02 19.53 13.04
CA VAL A 448 -46.21 18.84 13.57
C VAL A 448 -46.25 19.04 15.09
N GLU A 449 -47.39 19.56 15.56
CA GLU A 449 -47.59 19.79 17.01
C GLU A 449 -47.71 18.46 17.75
N GLY A 450 -47.15 18.41 18.97
CA GLY A 450 -47.16 17.21 19.80
C GLY A 450 -46.11 16.18 19.45
N CYS A 451 -45.24 16.44 18.46
CA CYS A 451 -44.12 15.56 18.10
C CYS A 451 -42.81 16.08 18.67
N VAL A 452 -41.93 15.13 19.07
CA VAL A 452 -40.52 15.37 19.38
C VAL A 452 -39.72 15.17 18.10
N GLY A 453 -38.73 16.03 17.86
CA GLY A 453 -37.92 15.97 16.64
C GLY A 453 -36.43 16.01 16.85
N ASP A 454 -35.69 15.52 15.87
CA ASP A 454 -34.24 15.64 15.74
C ASP A 454 -33.90 16.14 14.33
N VAL A 455 -32.69 16.66 14.12
CA VAL A 455 -32.24 17.24 12.85
C VAL A 455 -31.04 16.44 12.35
N GLY A 456 -31.08 16.07 11.06
CA GLY A 456 -29.99 15.43 10.36
C GLY A 456 -28.89 16.39 9.92
N GLU A 457 -27.80 15.84 9.39
CA GLU A 457 -26.63 16.59 8.92
C GLU A 457 -26.77 17.05 7.45
N HIS A 458 -27.65 16.43 6.65
CA HIS A 458 -27.86 16.70 5.21
C HIS A 458 -29.23 17.33 4.88
#